data_c05eac9e22ccbe35e48a428f283c44e3
#
_entry.id   c05eac9e22ccbe35e48a428f283c44e3
#
_cell.length_a   1.000
_cell.length_b   1.000
_cell.length_c   1.000
_cell.angle_alpha   90.00
_cell.angle_beta   90.00
_cell.angle_gamma   90.00
#
_symmetry.space_group_name_H-M   'P 1'
#
loop_
_entity.id
_entity.type
_entity.pdbx_description
1 polymer ?
#
loop_
_entity_poly.entity_id
_entity_poly.type
_entity_poly.pdbx_seq_one_letter_code
_entity_poly.pdbx_strand_id
1 'polypeptide(L)'
;PVLCLSAAADIDEAISFINDNPNGNGTAIFTQSGAAARKFQEEIDVGQVGINVPIPVPVPIFSFTGSRASKLGDLGPYGKQVVMFYTQTKTITSRWFDDETLGHGVNTTISLK
;
A
#
# COMPACT_ATOMS: atom_id res chain seq x y z
N PRO A 1 16.82 -11.38 22.91
CA PRO A 1 15.62 -11.59 22.10
C PRO A 1 14.42 -11.95 22.98
N VAL A 2 13.23 -11.46 22.64
CA VAL A 2 11.98 -11.72 23.35
C VAL A 2 10.98 -12.30 22.35
N LEU A 3 10.32 -13.41 22.74
CA LEU A 3 9.23 -14.01 22.00
C LEU A 3 7.98 -13.96 22.89
N CYS A 4 6.90 -13.33 22.40
CA CYS A 4 5.61 -13.32 23.05
C CYS A 4 4.74 -14.43 22.43
N LEU A 5 4.09 -15.22 23.29
CA LEU A 5 3.13 -16.25 22.89
C LEU A 5 1.75 -15.87 23.46
N SER A 6 0.72 -15.93 22.60
CA SER A 6 -0.66 -15.73 22.99
C SER A 6 -1.52 -16.84 22.39
N ALA A 7 -2.53 -17.27 23.12
CA ALA A 7 -3.53 -18.21 22.64
C ALA A 7 -4.76 -17.43 22.16
N ALA A 8 -5.33 -17.84 21.03
CA ALA A 8 -6.61 -17.37 20.53
C ALA A 8 -7.59 -18.55 20.48
N ALA A 9 -8.88 -18.30 20.76
CA ALA A 9 -9.91 -19.35 20.74
C ALA A 9 -10.21 -19.82 19.31
N ASP A 10 -10.13 -18.91 18.35
CA ASP A 10 -10.39 -19.18 16.94
C ASP A 10 -9.63 -18.18 16.03
N ILE A 11 -9.85 -18.30 14.72
CA ILE A 11 -9.21 -17.44 13.72
C ILE A 11 -9.72 -16.00 13.77
N ASP A 12 -10.96 -15.77 14.18
CA ASP A 12 -11.57 -14.44 14.26
C ASP A 12 -10.92 -13.62 15.38
N GLU A 13 -10.74 -14.24 16.55
CA GLU A 13 -10.02 -13.61 17.65
C GLU A 13 -8.56 -13.33 17.28
N ALA A 14 -7.90 -14.25 16.59
CA ALA A 14 -6.52 -14.05 16.13
C ALA A 14 -6.40 -12.89 15.14
N ILE A 15 -7.32 -12.78 14.18
CA ILE A 15 -7.36 -11.68 13.21
C ILE A 15 -7.62 -10.34 13.94
N SER A 16 -8.59 -10.30 14.85
CA SER A 16 -8.89 -9.10 15.63
C SER A 16 -7.68 -8.64 16.43
N PHE A 17 -7.01 -9.56 17.13
CA PHE A 17 -5.81 -9.26 17.90
C PHE A 17 -4.68 -8.66 17.05
N ILE A 18 -4.47 -9.17 15.83
CA ILE A 18 -3.46 -8.64 14.91
C ILE A 18 -3.89 -7.27 14.36
N ASN A 19 -5.17 -7.12 14.02
CA ASN A 19 -5.68 -5.88 13.44
C ASN A 19 -5.74 -4.72 14.44
N ASP A 20 -5.87 -5.01 15.74
CA ASP A 20 -5.85 -4.01 16.82
C ASP A 20 -4.42 -3.48 17.10
N ASN A 21 -3.39 -4.13 16.57
CA ASN A 21 -2.01 -3.66 16.72
C ASN A 21 -1.77 -2.39 15.90
N PRO A 22 -1.11 -1.36 16.44
CA PRO A 22 -0.79 -0.15 15.67
C PRO A 22 0.16 -0.39 14.50
N ASN A 23 0.90 -1.50 14.50
CA ASN A 23 1.82 -1.87 13.42
C ASN A 23 1.20 -2.94 12.51
N GLY A 24 1.47 -2.85 11.22
CA GLY A 24 0.95 -3.77 10.20
C GLY A 24 1.96 -4.08 9.10
N ASN A 25 3.18 -4.47 9.48
CA ASN A 25 4.22 -4.77 8.49
C ASN A 25 3.97 -6.11 7.78
N GLY A 26 3.98 -7.20 8.52
CA GLY A 26 3.80 -8.53 7.96
C GLY A 26 3.29 -9.55 8.97
N THR A 27 2.59 -10.56 8.48
CA THR A 27 2.08 -11.68 9.27
C THR A 27 2.05 -12.95 8.44
N ALA A 28 1.92 -14.10 9.10
CA ALA A 28 1.77 -15.38 8.42
C ALA A 28 0.76 -16.27 9.15
N ILE A 29 0.07 -17.09 8.37
CA ILE A 29 -0.77 -18.19 8.86
C ILE A 29 -0.19 -19.53 8.39
N PHE A 30 -0.18 -20.51 9.26
CA PHE A 30 0.15 -21.90 8.94
C PHE A 30 -1.09 -22.74 9.10
N THR A 31 -1.61 -23.26 7.99
CA THR A 31 -2.85 -24.02 7.98
C THR A 31 -2.91 -24.96 6.78
N GLN A 32 -3.66 -26.05 6.93
CA GLN A 32 -4.03 -26.93 5.82
C GLN A 32 -5.46 -26.61 5.29
N SER A 33 -6.19 -25.72 5.94
CA SER A 33 -7.53 -25.29 5.54
C SER A 33 -7.46 -24.14 4.55
N GLY A 34 -7.85 -24.37 3.29
CA GLY A 34 -7.96 -23.32 2.29
C GLY A 34 -8.98 -22.25 2.66
N ALA A 35 -10.06 -22.62 3.40
CA ALA A 35 -11.04 -21.66 3.88
C ALA A 35 -10.44 -20.71 4.93
N ALA A 36 -9.68 -21.24 5.89
CA ALA A 36 -8.99 -20.42 6.89
C ALA A 36 -7.93 -19.50 6.24
N ALA A 37 -7.16 -20.03 5.29
CA ALA A 37 -6.18 -19.23 4.56
C ALA A 37 -6.82 -18.06 3.81
N ARG A 38 -7.95 -18.31 3.12
CA ARG A 38 -8.70 -17.29 2.38
C ARG A 38 -9.26 -16.23 3.32
N LYS A 39 -9.95 -16.65 4.40
CA LYS A 39 -10.47 -15.74 5.41
C LYS A 39 -9.36 -14.85 5.98
N PHE A 40 -8.24 -15.44 6.35
CA PHE A 40 -7.11 -14.71 6.90
C PHE A 40 -6.57 -13.65 5.92
N GLN A 41 -6.33 -14.01 4.66
CA GLN A 41 -5.80 -13.05 3.67
C GLN A 41 -6.76 -11.91 3.32
N GLU A 42 -8.08 -12.12 3.45
CA GLU A 42 -9.09 -11.12 3.14
C GLU A 42 -9.35 -10.16 4.29
N GLU A 43 -9.26 -10.63 5.53
CA GLU A 43 -9.66 -9.87 6.71
C GLU A 43 -8.47 -9.27 7.49
N ILE A 44 -7.25 -9.72 7.23
CA ILE A 44 -6.07 -9.20 7.92
C ILE A 44 -5.59 -7.87 7.33
N ASP A 45 -5.43 -6.86 8.19
CA ASP A 45 -4.97 -5.52 7.79
C ASP A 45 -3.46 -5.35 8.02
N VAL A 46 -2.66 -6.01 7.19
CA VAL A 46 -1.20 -5.86 7.18
C VAL A 46 -0.67 -5.79 5.75
N GLY A 47 0.50 -5.21 5.58
CA GLY A 47 1.10 -4.99 4.25
C GLY A 47 1.58 -6.26 3.56
N GLN A 48 2.00 -7.28 4.30
CA GLN A 48 2.53 -8.53 3.76
C GLN A 48 1.89 -9.71 4.47
N VAL A 49 1.33 -10.64 3.69
CA VAL A 49 0.64 -11.82 4.22
C VAL A 49 1.29 -13.08 3.68
N GLY A 50 1.75 -13.94 4.58
CA GLY A 50 2.28 -15.27 4.27
C GLY A 50 1.24 -16.36 4.55
N ILE A 51 1.07 -17.28 3.60
CA ILE A 51 0.29 -18.51 3.80
C ILE A 51 1.27 -19.67 3.73
N ASN A 52 1.50 -20.31 4.87
CA ASN A 52 2.51 -21.35 5.04
C ASN A 52 3.94 -20.90 4.70
N VAL A 53 4.18 -19.58 4.77
CA VAL A 53 5.48 -18.96 4.56
C VAL A 53 5.78 -18.10 5.79
N PRO A 54 6.87 -18.36 6.53
CA PRO A 54 7.14 -17.68 7.81
C PRO A 54 7.50 -16.21 7.66
N ILE A 55 8.12 -15.83 6.54
CA ILE A 55 8.58 -14.46 6.27
C ILE A 55 8.12 -14.08 4.87
N PRO A 56 7.01 -13.33 4.74
CA PRO A 56 6.39 -13.03 3.44
C PRO A 56 7.05 -11.87 2.70
N VAL A 57 8.37 -11.73 2.80
CA VAL A 57 9.11 -10.69 2.10
C VAL A 57 9.12 -10.97 0.60
N PRO A 58 8.62 -10.06 -0.25
CA PRO A 58 8.55 -10.30 -1.68
C PRO A 58 9.93 -10.24 -2.34
N VAL A 59 10.09 -10.95 -3.44
CA VAL A 59 11.25 -10.76 -4.32
C VAL A 59 11.20 -9.36 -4.96
N PRO A 60 12.35 -8.77 -5.36
CA PRO A 60 12.45 -7.35 -5.76
C PRO A 60 11.60 -6.89 -6.94
N ILE A 61 11.04 -7.80 -7.73
CA ILE A 61 10.11 -7.46 -8.82
C ILE A 61 8.70 -7.08 -8.33
N PHE A 62 8.36 -7.44 -7.09
CA PHE A 62 7.12 -7.04 -6.43
C PHE A 62 7.38 -5.91 -5.43
N SER A 63 6.36 -5.09 -5.18
CA SER A 63 6.47 -3.99 -4.22
C SER A 63 6.64 -4.50 -2.79
N PHE A 64 7.54 -3.90 -2.05
CA PHE A 64 7.63 -4.09 -0.60
C PHE A 64 6.54 -3.23 0.05
N THR A 65 5.60 -3.89 0.69
CA THR A 65 4.42 -3.27 1.29
C THR A 65 4.49 -3.28 2.81
N GLY A 66 3.75 -2.40 3.41
CA GLY A 66 3.53 -2.29 4.85
C GLY A 66 2.26 -1.47 5.06
N SER A 67 1.69 -1.50 6.25
CA SER A 67 0.54 -0.67 6.58
C SER A 67 0.63 -0.08 7.98
N ARG A 68 -0.28 0.83 8.29
CA ARG A 68 -0.40 1.50 9.59
C ARG A 68 0.92 2.15 10.02
N ALA A 69 1.28 2.09 11.30
CA ALA A 69 2.50 2.72 11.81
C ALA A 69 3.81 2.04 11.40
N SER A 70 3.74 0.90 10.67
CA SER A 70 4.93 0.21 10.17
C SER A 70 5.56 0.86 8.95
N LYS A 71 4.84 1.77 8.26
CA LYS A 71 5.32 2.37 7.02
C LYS A 71 4.83 3.81 6.86
N LEU A 72 5.72 4.69 6.41
CA LEU A 72 5.37 6.04 5.98
C LEU A 72 5.10 6.05 4.47
N GLY A 73 3.91 6.55 4.09
CA GLY A 73 3.46 6.64 2.71
C GLY A 73 3.09 5.28 2.10
N ASP A 74 2.53 5.32 0.89
CA ASP A 74 1.93 4.16 0.24
C ASP A 74 2.84 3.48 -0.78
N LEU A 75 3.88 4.18 -1.26
CA LEU A 75 4.77 3.67 -2.30
C LEU A 75 5.92 2.86 -1.70
N GLY A 76 6.27 1.77 -2.37
CA GLY A 76 7.42 0.92 -2.03
C GLY A 76 8.70 1.31 -2.81
N PRO A 77 9.90 1.07 -2.21
CA PRO A 77 11.18 1.45 -2.80
C PRO A 77 11.62 0.55 -3.96
N TYR A 78 10.88 -0.49 -4.29
CA TYR A 78 11.17 -1.38 -5.42
C TYR A 78 9.89 -2.04 -5.97
N GLY A 79 10.02 -2.88 -7.00
CA GLY A 79 8.90 -3.36 -7.79
C GLY A 79 8.38 -2.27 -8.74
N LYS A 80 7.15 -2.39 -9.19
CA LYS A 80 6.53 -1.43 -10.13
C LYS A 80 6.39 -0.01 -9.55
N GLN A 81 6.42 0.12 -8.24
CA GLN A 81 6.28 1.41 -7.54
C GLN A 81 7.58 2.20 -7.47
N VAL A 82 8.72 1.59 -7.78
CA VAL A 82 10.05 2.20 -7.61
C VAL A 82 10.19 3.56 -8.30
N VAL A 83 9.66 3.68 -9.52
CA VAL A 83 9.74 4.94 -10.27
C VAL A 83 8.97 6.04 -9.54
N MET A 84 7.75 5.77 -9.12
CA MET A 84 6.94 6.74 -8.38
C MET A 84 7.53 7.05 -7.00
N PHE A 85 8.18 6.09 -6.36
CA PHE A 85 8.80 6.27 -5.05
C PHE A 85 9.98 7.26 -5.10
N TYR A 86 10.82 7.18 -6.15
CA TYR A 86 12.03 8.01 -6.28
C TYR A 86 11.83 9.26 -7.15
N THR A 87 10.63 9.48 -7.69
CA THR A 87 10.34 10.64 -8.55
C THR A 87 9.19 11.46 -8.01
N GLN A 88 9.13 12.71 -8.42
CA GLN A 88 8.03 13.60 -8.10
C GLN A 88 7.33 14.00 -9.41
N THR A 89 6.01 13.88 -9.42
CA THR A 89 5.19 14.35 -10.53
C THR A 89 5.09 15.87 -10.48
N LYS A 90 5.43 16.53 -11.60
CA LYS A 90 5.22 17.96 -11.80
C LYS A 90 4.19 18.16 -12.90
N THR A 91 3.09 18.79 -12.58
CA THR A 91 2.08 19.20 -13.57
C THR A 91 2.40 20.60 -14.09
N ILE A 92 2.49 20.75 -15.40
CA ILE A 92 2.74 22.03 -16.05
C ILE A 92 1.58 22.27 -17.01
N THR A 93 0.89 23.39 -16.81
CA THR A 93 -0.11 23.89 -17.73
C THR A 93 0.41 25.20 -18.32
N SER A 94 0.53 25.27 -19.63
CA SER A 94 0.99 26.47 -20.31
C SER A 94 0.04 26.88 -21.42
N ARG A 95 -0.07 28.17 -21.64
CA ARG A 95 -0.79 28.78 -22.76
C ARG A 95 0.09 29.86 -23.34
N TRP A 96 0.31 29.79 -24.64
CA TRP A 96 1.05 30.78 -25.38
C TRP A 96 0.04 31.73 -26.06
N PHE A 97 0.25 33.01 -25.89
CA PHE A 97 -0.56 34.04 -26.53
C PHE A 97 0.26 34.65 -27.67
N ASP A 98 -0.37 34.87 -28.78
CA ASP A 98 0.14 35.74 -29.85
C ASP A 98 -0.22 37.20 -29.55
N ASP A 99 0.44 38.14 -30.26
CA ASP A 99 0.25 39.59 -30.06
C ASP A 99 -1.19 40.03 -30.31
N GLU A 100 -1.97 39.31 -31.11
CA GLU A 100 -3.38 39.62 -31.41
C GLU A 100 -4.31 39.31 -30.23
N THR A 101 -3.92 38.36 -29.35
CA THR A 101 -4.74 37.96 -28.18
C THR A 101 -4.46 38.81 -26.92
N LEU A 102 -3.38 39.55 -26.88
CA LEU A 102 -2.99 40.38 -25.69
C LEU A 102 -3.99 41.53 -25.43
N GLY A 103 -4.83 41.93 -26.38
CA GLY A 103 -5.83 42.98 -26.23
C GLY A 103 -7.18 42.55 -25.65
N HIS A 104 -7.46 41.27 -25.52
CA HIS A 104 -8.82 40.75 -25.23
C HIS A 104 -9.01 40.19 -23.81
N GLY A 105 -8.10 40.41 -22.91
CA GLY A 105 -8.19 39.90 -21.51
C GLY A 105 -7.85 38.39 -21.42
N VAL A 106 -7.55 37.94 -20.20
CA VAL A 106 -7.15 36.56 -19.95
C VAL A 106 -8.38 35.68 -19.86
N ASN A 107 -8.56 34.78 -20.83
CA ASN A 107 -9.55 33.71 -20.71
C ASN A 107 -8.99 32.58 -19.87
N THR A 108 -9.52 32.38 -18.67
CA THR A 108 -9.10 31.34 -17.72
C THR A 108 -9.85 30.02 -17.90
N THR A 109 -10.75 29.93 -18.89
CA THR A 109 -11.55 28.72 -19.15
C THR A 109 -10.78 27.74 -20.01
N ILE A 110 -10.61 26.52 -19.51
CA ILE A 110 -10.08 25.40 -20.28
C ILE A 110 -11.26 24.69 -20.94
N SER A 111 -11.33 24.72 -22.29
CA SER A 111 -12.32 23.94 -23.03
C SER A 111 -11.84 22.51 -23.17
N LEU A 112 -12.51 21.59 -22.50
CA LEU A 112 -12.33 20.16 -22.67
C LEU A 112 -13.20 19.73 -23.88
N LYS A 113 -12.60 19.57 -25.05
CA LYS A 113 -13.21 18.92 -26.22
C LYS A 113 -12.73 17.50 -26.32
#